data_000ab07565197d41982d84ce24da8d30
#
_entry.id   000ab07565197d41982d84ce24da8d30
#
_cell.length_a   1.000
_cell.length_b   1.000
_cell.length_c   1.000
_cell.angle_alpha   90.00
_cell.angle_beta   90.00
_cell.angle_gamma   90.00
#
_symmetry.space_group_name_H-M   'P 1'
#
loop_
_entity.id
_entity.type
_entity.pdbx_description
1 polymer ?
#
loop_
_entity_poly.entity_id
_entity_poly.type
_entity_poly.pdbx_seq_one_letter_code
_entity_poly.pdbx_strand_id
1 'polypeptide(L)'
;MVYKFETNNLLLRFFELSDAGMVQQLAGNEEVARTTLAIPHPYPDGAAEQWIESVRQSSEKGDSYAFAMIKKDDGMLIGNMSMGVSKNHKRAELAYWVGKPFWGQGYATEAAQRVIQFGFEDLGMNRIIAAAMTKNPGSYKVMRKIGMKEEGTFPQHVLKWGTYEDLVFYGMVKSDYLKRLI
;
A
#
# COMPACT_ATOMS: atom_id res chain seq x y z
N MET A 1 -5.31 18.41 6.56
CA MET A 1 -4.94 18.61 5.13
C MET A 1 -5.54 17.47 4.32
N VAL A 2 -6.14 17.77 3.17
CA VAL A 2 -6.66 16.74 2.27
C VAL A 2 -5.64 16.57 1.15
N TYR A 3 -4.96 15.41 1.13
CA TYR A 3 -4.05 15.08 0.04
C TYR A 3 -4.84 14.38 -1.07
N LYS A 4 -4.62 14.82 -2.30
CA LYS A 4 -5.20 14.26 -3.52
C LYS A 4 -4.13 14.31 -4.60
N PHE A 5 -3.88 13.19 -5.27
CA PHE A 5 -2.84 13.11 -6.30
C PHE A 5 -3.42 12.52 -7.58
N GLU A 6 -3.02 13.07 -8.70
CA GLU A 6 -3.28 12.50 -10.01
C GLU A 6 -2.01 11.89 -10.59
N THR A 7 -2.17 10.77 -11.26
CA THR A 7 -1.16 10.10 -12.07
C THR A 7 -1.70 9.94 -13.49
N ASN A 8 -1.04 9.18 -14.34
CA ASN A 8 -1.53 9.00 -15.72
C ASN A 8 -2.92 8.36 -15.73
N ASN A 9 -3.09 7.26 -14.99
CA ASN A 9 -4.30 6.44 -15.03
C ASN A 9 -5.12 6.50 -13.74
N LEU A 10 -4.57 7.06 -12.65
CA LEU A 10 -5.18 7.01 -11.33
C LEU A 10 -5.39 8.38 -10.71
N LEU A 11 -6.46 8.46 -9.92
CA LEU A 11 -6.68 9.44 -8.88
C LEU A 11 -6.47 8.76 -7.54
N LEU A 12 -5.54 9.28 -6.73
CA LEU A 12 -5.29 8.85 -5.36
C LEU A 12 -5.92 9.86 -4.41
N ARG A 13 -6.92 9.44 -3.64
CA ARG A 13 -7.62 10.26 -2.64
C ARG A 13 -7.80 9.50 -1.34
N PHE A 14 -8.08 10.17 -0.26
CA PHE A 14 -8.48 9.46 0.96
C PHE A 14 -9.78 8.68 0.75
N PHE A 15 -9.93 7.61 1.52
CA PHE A 15 -11.14 6.81 1.49
C PHE A 15 -12.34 7.58 2.04
N GLU A 16 -13.51 7.31 1.46
CA GLU A 16 -14.82 7.77 1.90
C GLU A 16 -15.65 6.57 2.36
N LEU A 17 -16.63 6.76 3.25
CA LEU A 17 -17.49 5.65 3.71
C LEU A 17 -18.24 4.99 2.56
N SER A 18 -18.56 5.73 1.52
CA SER A 18 -19.16 5.21 0.27
C SER A 18 -18.29 4.17 -0.45
N ASP A 19 -16.98 4.12 -0.16
CA ASP A 19 -16.07 3.13 -0.73
C ASP A 19 -16.19 1.74 -0.08
N ALA A 20 -16.85 1.62 1.08
CA ALA A 20 -16.84 0.42 1.92
C ALA A 20 -17.29 -0.83 1.18
N GLY A 21 -18.36 -0.76 0.40
CA GLY A 21 -18.85 -1.89 -0.37
C GLY A 21 -17.82 -2.41 -1.38
N MET A 22 -17.12 -1.51 -2.07
CA MET A 22 -16.08 -1.89 -3.04
C MET A 22 -14.83 -2.42 -2.33
N VAL A 23 -14.46 -1.84 -1.17
CA VAL A 23 -13.36 -2.35 -0.34
C VAL A 23 -13.67 -3.78 0.11
N GLN A 24 -14.87 -4.05 0.66
CA GLN A 24 -15.28 -5.40 1.08
C GLN A 24 -15.24 -6.39 -0.09
N GLN A 25 -15.76 -6.01 -1.25
CA GLN A 25 -15.76 -6.87 -2.42
C GLN A 25 -14.36 -7.21 -2.92
N LEU A 26 -13.49 -6.21 -3.07
CA LEU A 26 -12.17 -6.40 -3.68
C LEU A 26 -11.13 -6.96 -2.70
N ALA A 27 -11.06 -6.41 -1.50
CA ALA A 27 -10.13 -6.87 -0.47
C ALA A 27 -10.55 -8.22 0.13
N GLY A 28 -11.86 -8.49 0.22
CA GLY A 28 -12.41 -9.75 0.69
C GLY A 28 -12.21 -10.94 -0.25
N ASN A 29 -11.74 -10.72 -1.47
CA ASN A 29 -11.35 -11.80 -2.36
C ASN A 29 -10.22 -12.63 -1.74
N GLU A 30 -10.39 -13.96 -1.69
CA GLU A 30 -9.46 -14.87 -1.02
C GLU A 30 -8.01 -14.72 -1.52
N GLU A 31 -7.80 -14.55 -2.81
CA GLU A 31 -6.46 -14.42 -3.38
C GLU A 31 -5.77 -13.10 -2.97
N VAL A 32 -6.55 -12.03 -2.76
CA VAL A 32 -6.04 -10.78 -2.19
C VAL A 32 -5.73 -10.96 -0.72
N ALA A 33 -6.68 -11.47 0.06
CA ALA A 33 -6.54 -11.67 1.50
C ALA A 33 -5.39 -12.64 1.85
N ARG A 34 -5.20 -13.71 1.07
CA ARG A 34 -4.15 -14.72 1.28
C ARG A 34 -2.73 -14.15 1.18
N THR A 35 -2.52 -13.11 0.42
CA THR A 35 -1.20 -12.50 0.18
C THR A 35 -0.97 -11.19 0.93
N THR A 36 -1.92 -10.79 1.76
CA THR A 36 -1.86 -9.60 2.62
C THR A 36 -1.90 -10.01 4.09
N LEU A 37 -1.25 -9.24 4.97
CA LEU A 37 -1.15 -9.59 6.39
C LEU A 37 -2.46 -9.33 7.14
N ALA A 38 -3.03 -8.13 6.97
CA ALA A 38 -4.09 -7.62 7.84
C ALA A 38 -5.51 -7.83 7.28
N ILE A 39 -5.66 -8.24 6.02
CA ILE A 39 -6.99 -8.46 5.43
C ILE A 39 -7.56 -9.79 5.92
N PRO A 40 -8.74 -9.77 6.58
CA PRO A 40 -9.41 -10.98 7.03
C PRO A 40 -10.06 -11.73 5.85
N HIS A 41 -10.27 -13.04 6.04
CA HIS A 41 -11.09 -13.82 5.14
C HIS A 41 -11.79 -14.95 5.91
N PRO A 42 -13.13 -15.11 5.81
CA PRO A 42 -14.06 -14.21 5.09
C PRO A 42 -13.99 -12.77 5.60
N TYR A 43 -14.31 -11.81 4.73
CA TYR A 43 -14.31 -10.38 5.10
C TYR A 43 -15.58 -10.07 5.90
N PRO A 44 -15.51 -9.68 7.18
CA PRO A 44 -16.71 -9.48 8.00
C PRO A 44 -17.53 -8.28 7.53
N ASP A 45 -18.85 -8.36 7.68
CA ASP A 45 -19.73 -7.23 7.45
C ASP A 45 -19.39 -6.09 8.40
N GLY A 46 -19.41 -4.85 7.91
CA GLY A 46 -19.05 -3.66 8.67
C GLY A 46 -17.54 -3.44 8.89
N ALA A 47 -16.68 -4.42 8.55
CA ALA A 47 -15.24 -4.27 8.76
C ALA A 47 -14.60 -3.26 7.80
N ALA A 48 -15.18 -3.06 6.61
CA ALA A 48 -14.67 -2.06 5.65
C ALA A 48 -14.91 -0.64 6.16
N GLU A 49 -16.09 -0.37 6.69
CA GLU A 49 -16.44 0.92 7.30
C GLU A 49 -15.54 1.23 8.50
N GLN A 50 -15.35 0.26 9.39
CA GLN A 50 -14.48 0.40 10.56
C GLN A 50 -13.03 0.67 10.14
N TRP A 51 -12.53 -0.04 9.12
CA TRP A 51 -11.19 0.17 8.59
C TRP A 51 -11.05 1.57 7.97
N ILE A 52 -12.03 2.02 7.16
CA ILE A 52 -12.02 3.36 6.55
C ILE A 52 -11.97 4.42 7.64
N GLU A 53 -12.79 4.30 8.67
CA GLU A 53 -12.78 5.26 9.77
C GLU A 53 -11.43 5.28 10.50
N SER A 54 -10.85 4.11 10.77
CA SER A 54 -9.53 3.97 11.39
C SER A 54 -8.41 4.64 10.58
N VAL A 55 -8.37 4.42 9.25
CA VAL A 55 -7.32 5.03 8.41
C VAL A 55 -7.51 6.54 8.24
N ARG A 56 -8.75 7.04 8.29
CA ARG A 56 -9.04 8.48 8.31
C ARG A 56 -8.50 9.13 9.57
N GLN A 57 -8.81 8.56 10.74
CA GLN A 57 -8.30 9.05 12.04
C GLN A 57 -6.77 9.02 12.10
N SER A 58 -6.15 7.96 11.57
CA SER A 58 -4.69 7.85 11.50
C SER A 58 -4.08 8.90 10.57
N SER A 59 -4.76 9.24 9.47
CA SER A 59 -4.32 10.29 8.54
C SER A 59 -4.42 11.70 9.16
N GLU A 60 -5.45 11.96 9.96
CA GLU A 60 -5.59 13.22 10.70
C GLU A 60 -4.45 13.42 11.71
N LYS A 61 -4.02 12.34 12.37
CA LYS A 61 -2.88 12.33 13.30
C LYS A 61 -1.52 12.37 12.58
N GLY A 62 -1.51 12.10 11.27
CA GLY A 62 -0.27 11.96 10.48
C GLY A 62 0.54 10.71 10.83
N ASP A 63 -0.11 9.66 11.32
CA ASP A 63 0.52 8.39 11.67
C ASP A 63 0.49 7.41 10.49
N SER A 64 -0.49 7.56 9.60
CA SER A 64 -0.51 6.87 8.32
C SER A 64 -1.35 7.64 7.29
N TYR A 65 -1.13 7.34 6.02
CA TYR A 65 -1.90 7.89 4.91
C TYR A 65 -2.34 6.75 4.01
N ALA A 66 -3.65 6.54 3.89
CA ALA A 66 -4.23 5.51 3.04
C ALA A 66 -4.98 6.15 1.88
N PHE A 67 -4.56 5.83 0.66
CA PHE A 67 -5.14 6.37 -0.56
C PHE A 67 -5.93 5.29 -1.30
N ALA A 68 -7.20 5.57 -1.55
CA ALA A 68 -8.01 4.84 -2.51
C ALA A 68 -7.42 5.05 -3.90
N MET A 69 -7.19 3.96 -4.63
CA MET A 69 -6.75 3.98 -6.02
C MET A 69 -7.99 3.98 -6.91
N ILE A 70 -8.30 5.12 -7.51
CA ILE A 70 -9.46 5.30 -8.38
C ILE A 70 -8.99 5.36 -9.83
N LYS A 71 -9.52 4.50 -10.71
CA LYS A 71 -9.26 4.59 -12.15
C LYS A 71 -9.90 5.85 -12.72
N LYS A 72 -9.17 6.59 -13.55
CA LYS A 72 -9.64 7.86 -14.12
C LYS A 72 -10.65 7.67 -15.25
N ASP A 73 -10.62 6.53 -15.93
CA ASP A 73 -11.48 6.25 -17.09
C ASP A 73 -12.95 5.96 -16.72
N ASP A 74 -13.18 5.30 -15.58
CA ASP A 74 -14.53 4.88 -15.17
C ASP A 74 -14.88 5.27 -13.71
N GLY A 75 -13.94 5.88 -12.98
CA GLY A 75 -14.14 6.27 -11.58
C GLY A 75 -14.16 5.11 -10.59
N MET A 76 -13.78 3.90 -11.01
CA MET A 76 -13.86 2.71 -10.17
C MET A 76 -12.71 2.67 -9.16
N LEU A 77 -13.02 2.36 -7.90
CA LEU A 77 -12.03 2.01 -6.89
C LEU A 77 -11.46 0.63 -7.20
N ILE A 78 -10.13 0.53 -7.29
CA ILE A 78 -9.44 -0.71 -7.65
C ILE A 78 -8.47 -1.24 -6.59
N GLY A 79 -8.19 -0.46 -5.54
CA GLY A 79 -7.26 -0.87 -4.51
C GLY A 79 -6.91 0.23 -3.51
N ASN A 80 -5.89 -0.05 -2.72
CA ASN A 80 -5.33 0.84 -1.71
C ASN A 80 -3.82 0.97 -1.90
N MET A 81 -3.30 2.17 -1.73
CA MET A 81 -1.88 2.45 -1.52
C MET A 81 -1.73 3.25 -0.24
N SER A 82 -1.00 2.73 0.73
CA SER A 82 -0.87 3.37 2.05
C SER A 82 0.57 3.50 2.49
N MET A 83 0.82 4.45 3.37
CA MET A 83 2.11 4.73 3.97
C MET A 83 1.94 4.94 5.48
N GLY A 84 2.44 3.99 6.28
CA GLY A 84 2.57 4.14 7.73
C GLY A 84 3.82 4.96 8.07
N VAL A 85 3.73 5.87 9.04
CA VAL A 85 4.78 6.84 9.34
C VAL A 85 5.35 6.65 10.76
N SER A 86 6.65 6.46 10.85
CA SER A 86 7.42 6.49 12.10
C SER A 86 8.16 7.84 12.21
N LYS A 87 7.47 8.84 12.78
CA LYS A 87 7.94 10.24 12.84
C LYS A 87 9.30 10.37 13.48
N ASN A 88 9.52 9.70 14.62
CA ASN A 88 10.76 9.78 15.39
C ASN A 88 12.00 9.27 14.62
N HIS A 89 11.78 8.34 13.68
CA HIS A 89 12.87 7.77 12.88
C HIS A 89 12.90 8.29 11.45
N LYS A 90 12.00 9.21 11.07
CA LYS A 90 11.82 9.67 9.69
C LYS A 90 11.78 8.50 8.70
N ARG A 91 11.08 7.43 9.09
CA ARG A 91 10.91 6.21 8.31
C ARG A 91 9.43 6.01 8.01
N ALA A 92 9.15 5.50 6.83
CA ALA A 92 7.80 5.09 6.48
C ALA A 92 7.77 3.66 5.92
N GLU A 93 6.61 3.03 5.97
CA GLU A 93 6.37 1.72 5.40
C GLU A 93 5.23 1.80 4.38
N LEU A 94 5.52 1.35 3.17
CA LEU A 94 4.55 1.27 2.08
C LEU A 94 3.79 -0.05 2.17
N ALA A 95 2.47 0.01 2.15
CA ALA A 95 1.60 -1.16 2.11
C ALA A 95 0.47 -0.95 1.09
N TYR A 96 0.08 -2.01 0.39
CA TYR A 96 -0.92 -1.90 -0.66
C TYR A 96 -1.62 -3.24 -0.96
N TRP A 97 -2.80 -3.11 -1.53
CA TRP A 97 -3.48 -4.20 -2.20
C TRP A 97 -4.21 -3.67 -3.45
N VAL A 98 -4.38 -4.52 -4.43
CA VAL A 98 -5.14 -4.24 -5.66
C VAL A 98 -6.12 -5.39 -5.87
N GLY A 99 -7.33 -5.06 -6.24
CA GLY A 99 -8.35 -6.06 -6.57
C GLY A 99 -7.88 -6.99 -7.69
N LYS A 100 -8.17 -8.28 -7.58
CA LYS A 100 -7.70 -9.32 -8.52
C LYS A 100 -7.93 -8.99 -10.00
N PRO A 101 -9.09 -8.43 -10.44
CA PRO A 101 -9.33 -8.09 -11.85
C PRO A 101 -8.35 -7.06 -12.44
N PHE A 102 -7.63 -6.33 -11.57
CA PHE A 102 -6.74 -5.23 -11.96
C PHE A 102 -5.25 -5.58 -11.82
N TRP A 103 -4.93 -6.85 -11.53
CA TRP A 103 -3.55 -7.29 -11.43
C TRP A 103 -2.84 -7.29 -12.79
N GLY A 104 -1.51 -7.10 -12.77
CA GLY A 104 -0.68 -7.13 -13.97
C GLY A 104 -0.75 -5.89 -14.86
N GLN A 105 -1.59 -4.91 -14.55
CA GLN A 105 -1.84 -3.71 -15.39
C GLN A 105 -0.97 -2.50 -15.01
N GLY A 106 -0.09 -2.63 -14.02
CA GLY A 106 0.84 -1.56 -13.64
C GLY A 106 0.34 -0.56 -12.60
N TYR A 107 -0.93 -0.59 -12.24
CA TYR A 107 -1.55 0.37 -11.31
C TYR A 107 -0.85 0.46 -9.95
N ALA A 108 -0.47 -0.68 -9.36
CA ALA A 108 0.27 -0.67 -8.09
C ALA A 108 1.63 0.04 -8.21
N THR A 109 2.33 -0.14 -9.32
CA THR A 109 3.62 0.52 -9.58
C THR A 109 3.44 2.03 -9.72
N GLU A 110 2.44 2.45 -10.48
CA GLU A 110 2.12 3.85 -10.72
C GLU A 110 1.73 4.58 -9.41
N ALA A 111 0.84 3.98 -8.62
CA ALA A 111 0.44 4.52 -7.33
C ALA A 111 1.62 4.58 -6.34
N ALA A 112 2.43 3.52 -6.28
CA ALA A 112 3.56 3.45 -5.37
C ALA A 112 4.62 4.52 -5.69
N GLN A 113 4.91 4.78 -6.96
CA GLN A 113 5.82 5.86 -7.36
C GLN A 113 5.36 7.21 -6.83
N ARG A 114 4.07 7.53 -6.97
CA ARG A 114 3.52 8.81 -6.50
C ARG A 114 3.51 8.91 -4.97
N VAL A 115 3.19 7.82 -4.27
CA VAL A 115 3.16 7.81 -2.80
C VAL A 115 4.58 7.83 -2.20
N ILE A 116 5.57 7.20 -2.85
CA ILE A 116 6.99 7.33 -2.46
C ILE A 116 7.47 8.78 -2.62
N GLN A 117 7.14 9.44 -3.72
CA GLN A 117 7.42 10.85 -3.92
C GLN A 117 6.86 11.68 -2.75
N PHE A 118 5.58 11.51 -2.42
CA PHE A 118 4.94 12.15 -1.28
C PHE A 118 5.70 11.91 0.03
N GLY A 119 6.14 10.67 0.28
CA GLY A 119 6.90 10.32 1.47
C GLY A 119 8.23 11.06 1.59
N PHE A 120 9.00 11.15 0.50
CA PHE A 120 10.32 11.79 0.52
C PHE A 120 10.26 13.31 0.42
N GLU A 121 9.37 13.86 -0.41
CA GLU A 121 9.31 15.28 -0.72
C GLU A 121 8.40 16.06 0.24
N ASP A 122 7.18 15.58 0.47
CA ASP A 122 6.18 16.29 1.28
C ASP A 122 6.33 15.95 2.78
N LEU A 123 6.48 14.65 3.13
CA LEU A 123 6.60 14.22 4.53
C LEU A 123 8.05 14.27 5.06
N GLY A 124 9.04 14.47 4.20
CA GLY A 124 10.45 14.56 4.58
C GLY A 124 11.04 13.28 5.17
N MET A 125 10.53 12.13 4.77
CA MET A 125 11.06 10.84 5.23
C MET A 125 12.50 10.63 4.75
N ASN A 126 13.31 9.99 5.58
CA ASN A 126 14.67 9.61 5.21
C ASN A 126 14.75 8.22 4.58
N ARG A 127 13.78 7.35 4.91
CA ARG A 127 13.75 5.97 4.48
C ARG A 127 12.32 5.49 4.29
N ILE A 128 12.08 4.74 3.21
CA ILE A 128 10.82 4.03 2.98
C ILE A 128 11.13 2.56 2.80
N ILE A 129 10.39 1.71 3.51
CA ILE A 129 10.47 0.25 3.44
C ILE A 129 9.16 -0.33 2.92
N ALA A 130 9.21 -1.56 2.47
CA ALA A 130 8.04 -2.38 2.18
C ALA A 130 8.38 -3.85 2.40
N ALA A 131 7.40 -4.65 2.74
CA ALA A 131 7.57 -6.08 2.90
C ALA A 131 6.47 -6.86 2.16
N ALA A 132 6.79 -8.07 1.73
CA ALA A 132 5.83 -8.99 1.14
C ALA A 132 6.17 -10.43 1.54
N MET A 133 5.15 -11.28 1.58
CA MET A 133 5.38 -12.73 1.67
C MET A 133 6.17 -13.19 0.45
N THR A 134 7.14 -14.06 0.62
CA THR A 134 7.99 -14.59 -0.48
C THR A 134 7.16 -15.27 -1.56
N LYS A 135 5.99 -15.82 -1.20
CA LYS A 135 5.00 -16.40 -2.12
C LYS A 135 4.19 -15.37 -2.91
N ASN A 136 4.40 -14.04 -2.70
CA ASN A 136 3.74 -12.96 -3.43
C ASN A 136 4.71 -12.24 -4.40
N PRO A 137 5.10 -12.85 -5.53
CA PRO A 137 6.01 -12.24 -6.50
C PRO A 137 5.44 -10.98 -7.15
N GLY A 138 4.11 -10.83 -7.19
CA GLY A 138 3.47 -9.61 -7.69
C GLY A 138 3.88 -8.38 -6.90
N SER A 139 3.92 -8.50 -5.56
CA SER A 139 4.27 -7.38 -4.68
C SER A 139 5.74 -6.98 -4.79
N TYR A 140 6.69 -7.91 -4.63
CA TYR A 140 8.11 -7.51 -4.68
C TYR A 140 8.58 -7.13 -6.10
N LYS A 141 7.88 -7.53 -7.17
CA LYS A 141 8.10 -6.98 -8.51
C LYS A 141 7.75 -5.49 -8.58
N VAL A 142 6.68 -5.05 -7.90
CA VAL A 142 6.34 -3.63 -7.77
C VAL A 142 7.48 -2.91 -7.04
N MET A 143 7.93 -3.41 -5.88
CA MET A 143 9.00 -2.81 -5.08
C MET A 143 10.29 -2.64 -5.89
N ARG A 144 10.69 -3.64 -6.69
CA ARG A 144 11.84 -3.54 -7.61
C ARG A 144 11.63 -2.49 -8.69
N LYS A 145 10.45 -2.44 -9.32
CA LYS A 145 10.14 -1.47 -10.39
C LYS A 145 10.20 -0.03 -9.91
N ILE A 146 9.77 0.24 -8.68
CA ILE A 146 9.86 1.57 -8.08
C ILE A 146 11.26 1.90 -7.55
N GLY A 147 12.22 0.96 -7.65
CA GLY A 147 13.64 1.12 -7.35
C GLY A 147 14.03 0.86 -5.91
N MET A 148 13.18 0.20 -5.15
CA MET A 148 13.57 -0.32 -3.84
C MET A 148 14.57 -1.48 -4.01
N LYS A 149 15.52 -1.58 -3.09
CA LYS A 149 16.52 -2.66 -3.04
C LYS A 149 16.07 -3.71 -2.05
N GLU A 150 16.30 -4.97 -2.38
CA GLU A 150 16.09 -6.08 -1.46
C GLU A 150 17.12 -5.98 -0.32
N GLU A 151 16.63 -6.12 0.92
CA GLU A 151 17.44 -5.96 2.13
C GLU A 151 17.56 -7.26 2.92
N GLY A 152 16.71 -8.22 2.66
CA GLY A 152 16.78 -9.56 3.25
C GLY A 152 15.45 -10.27 3.32
N THR A 153 15.53 -11.56 3.53
CA THR A 153 14.40 -12.45 3.79
C THR A 153 14.42 -12.93 5.24
N PHE A 154 13.29 -12.83 5.90
CA PHE A 154 13.11 -13.21 7.29
C PHE A 154 12.23 -14.47 7.36
N PRO A 155 12.81 -15.64 7.69
CA PRO A 155 12.08 -16.88 7.74
C PRO A 155 11.01 -16.88 8.83
N GLN A 156 9.84 -17.45 8.53
CA GLN A 156 8.74 -17.65 9.48
C GLN A 156 8.35 -16.39 10.26
N HIS A 157 8.40 -15.24 9.57
CA HIS A 157 8.28 -13.94 10.21
C HIS A 157 6.86 -13.58 10.62
N VAL A 158 5.86 -14.11 9.94
CA VAL A 158 4.44 -13.84 10.20
C VAL A 158 3.62 -15.13 10.21
N LEU A 159 2.54 -15.12 11.00
CA LEU A 159 1.56 -16.20 11.00
C LEU A 159 0.34 -15.75 10.16
N LYS A 160 0.06 -16.47 9.07
CA LYS A 160 -1.12 -16.25 8.23
C LYS A 160 -1.93 -17.52 8.12
N TRP A 161 -3.16 -17.51 8.63
CA TRP A 161 -4.11 -18.63 8.60
C TRP A 161 -3.51 -19.95 9.11
N GLY A 162 -2.79 -19.88 10.23
CA GLY A 162 -2.16 -21.04 10.86
C GLY A 162 -0.84 -21.49 10.24
N THR A 163 -0.35 -20.83 9.19
CA THR A 163 0.93 -21.14 8.55
C THR A 163 1.93 -20.00 8.77
N TYR A 164 3.16 -20.35 9.18
CA TYR A 164 4.25 -19.39 9.24
C TYR A 164 4.78 -19.09 7.84
N GLU A 165 4.92 -17.81 7.54
CA GLU A 165 5.32 -17.32 6.21
C GLU A 165 6.59 -16.48 6.31
N ASP A 166 7.44 -16.62 5.31
CA ASP A 166 8.64 -15.81 5.16
C ASP A 166 8.30 -14.45 4.57
N LEU A 167 8.91 -13.38 5.08
CA LEU A 167 8.82 -12.05 4.49
C LEU A 167 10.13 -11.65 3.83
N VAL A 168 10.03 -11.07 2.64
CA VAL A 168 11.13 -10.37 1.99
C VAL A 168 10.93 -8.86 2.18
N PHE A 169 11.97 -8.18 2.66
CA PHE A 169 11.99 -6.75 2.89
C PHE A 169 12.73 -6.02 1.79
N TYR A 170 12.17 -4.90 1.39
CA TYR A 170 12.74 -3.95 0.43
C TYR A 170 12.81 -2.57 1.06
N GLY A 171 13.82 -1.78 0.68
CA GLY A 171 13.99 -0.43 1.20
C GLY A 171 14.55 0.54 0.16
N MET A 172 14.32 1.83 0.41
CA MET A 172 14.90 2.95 -0.32
C MET A 172 15.22 4.06 0.67
N VAL A 173 16.43 4.60 0.60
CA VAL A 173 16.81 5.79 1.34
C VAL A 173 16.68 7.05 0.49
N LYS A 174 16.49 8.22 1.11
CA LYS A 174 16.28 9.50 0.40
C LYS A 174 17.40 9.82 -0.58
N SER A 175 18.65 9.50 -0.24
CA SER A 175 19.79 9.72 -1.14
C SER A 175 19.72 8.88 -2.43
N ASP A 176 19.21 7.65 -2.36
CA ASP A 176 19.02 6.81 -3.54
C ASP A 176 17.81 7.29 -4.39
N TYR A 177 16.75 7.76 -3.73
CA TYR A 177 15.61 8.39 -4.43
C TYR A 177 16.05 9.60 -5.24
N LEU A 178 16.82 10.54 -4.63
CA LEU A 178 17.27 11.75 -5.29
C LEU A 178 18.18 11.48 -6.50
N LYS A 179 19.03 10.45 -6.45
CA LYS A 179 19.89 10.04 -7.59
C LYS A 179 19.09 9.57 -8.81
N ARG A 180 17.84 9.19 -8.64
CA ARG A 180 16.98 8.72 -9.75
C ARG A 180 16.23 9.84 -10.46
N LEU A 181 16.25 11.05 -9.90
CA LEU A 181 15.62 12.24 -10.48
C LEU A 181 16.58 13.01 -11.41
N ILE A 182 17.88 12.64 -11.38
CA ILE A 182 18.95 13.18 -12.23
C ILE A 182 19.15 12.27 -13.43
#